data_5681e2f3ae5f182e57503d5df931e2bb
#
_entry.id   5681e2f3ae5f182e57503d5df931e2bb
#
_cell.length_a   1.000
_cell.length_b   1.000
_cell.length_c   1.000
_cell.angle_alpha   90.00
_cell.angle_beta   90.00
_cell.angle_gamma   90.00
#
_symmetry.space_group_name_H-M   'P 1'
#
loop_
_entity.id
_entity.type
_entity.pdbx_description
1 polymer ?
#
loop_
_entity_poly.entity_id
_entity_poly.type
_entity_poly.pdbx_seq_one_letter_code
_entity_poly.pdbx_strand_id
1 'polypeptide(L)'
;MASTNQMSSLDQFAQGKIADLERRHLHRKLAETVREDGIWVERDGRRLMSFSCNDYLNLSQHPIIKQAAIAAVEKYGAGSGASRLVTGNHPLYAELEARLAAIKQTEAAVVFGSGYLANAGIIPVLVGRNDLVLADEFSHACLFAGAQLSHGKVVTFRHNDLDHLRMLMAEHRGFYEHVLIVTDGVFSMDGDLAPLAELNEIANEFDAWLMSDDAHGLGVVGGGRGSSFAGNRHIPVPLQMGTLSKAVGAYGGYLCASAPVIDLIRNRARTLIYSTGLPPSSIAASIAALDLIEREPGYAALPVQKAKAFARRANLPEAQSPIVPVIIGEEEATLSASRMLADEGYLAAAIRPPTVPAGTARLRLTFTAQHPDEHIERLADIVRDKILVH
;
A
#
# COMPACT_ATOMS: atom_id res chain seq x y z
N MET A 1 -46.16 -23.02 21.77
CA MET A 1 -45.02 -23.87 21.45
C MET A 1 -43.87 -22.95 21.02
N ALA A 2 -42.91 -22.74 21.89
CA ALA A 2 -41.74 -21.94 21.55
C ALA A 2 -40.86 -22.81 20.61
N SER A 3 -40.73 -22.39 19.35
CA SER A 3 -39.78 -23.00 18.44
C SER A 3 -38.37 -22.78 19.03
N THR A 4 -37.75 -23.82 19.50
CA THR A 4 -36.30 -23.83 19.76
C THR A 4 -35.63 -23.50 18.44
N ASN A 5 -35.23 -22.25 18.31
CA ASN A 5 -34.48 -21.79 17.15
C ASN A 5 -33.14 -22.51 17.16
N GLN A 6 -33.07 -23.70 16.58
CA GLN A 6 -31.86 -24.49 16.50
C GLN A 6 -30.93 -23.74 15.56
N MET A 7 -29.75 -23.31 16.06
CA MET A 7 -28.76 -22.55 15.31
C MET A 7 -28.36 -23.31 14.04
N SER A 8 -28.30 -22.62 12.91
CA SER A 8 -27.92 -23.26 11.63
C SER A 8 -26.50 -23.82 11.67
N SER A 9 -26.22 -24.83 10.85
CA SER A 9 -24.85 -25.36 10.74
C SER A 9 -23.83 -24.31 10.31
N LEU A 10 -24.24 -23.32 9.52
CA LEU A 10 -23.40 -22.18 9.12
C LEU A 10 -23.05 -21.31 10.32
N ASP A 11 -24.06 -20.99 11.17
CA ASP A 11 -23.83 -20.17 12.36
C ASP A 11 -22.94 -20.89 13.38
N GLN A 12 -23.12 -22.21 13.57
CA GLN A 12 -22.27 -23.03 14.43
C GLN A 12 -20.81 -23.01 13.94
N PHE A 13 -20.60 -23.17 12.63
CA PHE A 13 -19.27 -23.08 12.02
C PHE A 13 -18.63 -21.71 12.23
N ALA A 14 -19.39 -20.63 11.94
CA ALA A 14 -18.90 -19.26 12.09
C ALA A 14 -18.52 -18.95 13.55
N GLN A 15 -19.39 -19.30 14.50
CA GLN A 15 -19.11 -19.11 15.94
C GLN A 15 -17.88 -19.88 16.40
N GLY A 16 -17.70 -21.13 15.94
CA GLY A 16 -16.52 -21.93 16.24
C GLY A 16 -15.23 -21.25 15.76
N LYS A 17 -15.25 -20.66 14.55
CA LYS A 17 -14.11 -19.89 14.02
C LYS A 17 -13.86 -18.59 14.79
N ILE A 18 -14.92 -17.87 15.15
CA ILE A 18 -14.81 -16.64 15.96
C ILE A 18 -14.22 -16.95 17.33
N ALA A 19 -14.72 -17.98 18.01
CA ALA A 19 -14.19 -18.40 19.31
C ALA A 19 -12.69 -18.80 19.23
N ASP A 20 -12.23 -19.40 18.11
CA ASP A 20 -10.82 -19.67 17.90
C ASP A 20 -10.00 -18.37 17.76
N LEU A 21 -10.48 -17.41 16.98
CA LEU A 21 -9.85 -16.10 16.84
C LEU A 21 -9.76 -15.35 18.19
N GLU A 22 -10.80 -15.44 19.01
CA GLU A 22 -10.82 -14.83 20.36
C GLU A 22 -9.79 -15.47 21.28
N ARG A 23 -9.72 -16.80 21.33
CA ARG A 23 -8.70 -17.51 22.13
C ARG A 23 -7.27 -17.17 21.74
N ARG A 24 -7.06 -16.90 20.46
CA ARG A 24 -5.75 -16.53 19.91
C ARG A 24 -5.49 -15.03 19.90
N HIS A 25 -6.37 -14.22 20.50
CA HIS A 25 -6.30 -12.74 20.48
C HIS A 25 -6.21 -12.13 19.06
N LEU A 26 -6.76 -12.82 18.05
CA LEU A 26 -6.76 -12.39 16.65
C LEU A 26 -8.11 -11.80 16.19
N HIS A 27 -9.13 -11.81 17.06
CA HIS A 27 -10.42 -11.24 16.74
C HIS A 27 -10.31 -9.73 16.49
N ARG A 28 -10.80 -9.28 15.33
CA ARG A 28 -10.75 -7.86 14.90
C ARG A 28 -12.13 -7.25 14.94
N LYS A 29 -12.21 -6.02 15.40
CA LYS A 29 -13.43 -5.21 15.37
C LYS A 29 -13.21 -3.99 14.48
N LEU A 30 -14.22 -3.69 13.64
CA LEU A 30 -14.25 -2.43 12.89
C LEU A 30 -14.60 -1.31 13.87
N ALA A 31 -13.71 -0.34 14.03
CA ALA A 31 -13.95 0.84 14.83
C ALA A 31 -14.46 1.97 13.92
N GLU A 32 -15.62 2.53 14.24
CA GLU A 32 -16.10 3.71 13.55
C GLU A 32 -15.15 4.88 13.80
N THR A 33 -14.78 5.57 12.73
CA THR A 33 -13.81 6.66 12.79
C THR A 33 -14.23 7.75 11.82
N VAL A 34 -14.53 8.91 12.36
CA VAL A 34 -14.85 10.10 11.58
C VAL A 34 -13.57 10.90 11.38
N ARG A 35 -13.21 11.14 10.12
CA ARG A 35 -12.10 12.05 9.78
C ARG A 35 -12.67 13.46 9.69
N GLU A 36 -12.25 14.32 10.61
CA GLU A 36 -12.70 15.72 10.65
C GLU A 36 -11.93 16.56 9.62
N ASP A 37 -10.73 16.98 10.00
CA ASP A 37 -9.91 17.87 9.20
C ASP A 37 -8.48 17.31 9.11
N GLY A 38 -8.15 16.78 7.94
CA GLY A 38 -6.83 16.24 7.59
C GLY A 38 -6.30 15.17 8.55
N ILE A 39 -5.77 15.61 9.68
CA ILE A 39 -5.06 14.78 10.67
C ILE A 39 -5.89 14.41 11.90
N TRP A 40 -7.02 15.07 12.11
CA TRP A 40 -7.89 14.81 13.26
C TRP A 40 -8.95 13.76 12.95
N VAL A 41 -9.18 12.88 13.92
CA VAL A 41 -10.23 11.85 13.84
C VAL A 41 -11.01 11.83 15.15
N GLU A 42 -12.31 11.55 15.06
CA GLU A 42 -13.13 11.15 16.18
C GLU A 42 -13.28 9.63 16.17
N ARG A 43 -12.95 8.99 17.29
CA ARG A 43 -13.10 7.56 17.51
C ARG A 43 -13.49 7.29 18.96
N ASP A 44 -14.54 6.49 19.16
CA ASP A 44 -15.08 6.17 20.49
C ASP A 44 -15.35 7.43 21.35
N GLY A 45 -15.91 8.49 20.73
CA GLY A 45 -16.21 9.77 21.37
C GLY A 45 -14.98 10.59 21.75
N ARG A 46 -13.78 10.24 21.28
CA ARG A 46 -12.51 10.94 21.54
C ARG A 46 -11.97 11.56 20.27
N ARG A 47 -11.59 12.83 20.35
CA ARG A 47 -10.87 13.52 19.26
C ARG A 47 -9.38 13.28 19.41
N LEU A 48 -8.77 12.61 18.41
CA LEU A 48 -7.38 12.18 18.42
C LEU A 48 -6.65 12.69 17.17
N MET A 49 -5.38 13.04 17.30
CA MET A 49 -4.52 13.27 16.13
C MET A 49 -4.02 11.93 15.60
N SER A 50 -4.30 11.64 14.33
CA SER A 50 -4.06 10.33 13.75
C SER A 50 -2.67 10.21 13.13
N PHE A 51 -1.81 9.42 13.76
CA PHE A 51 -0.55 8.93 13.17
C PHE A 51 -0.71 7.52 12.56
N SER A 52 -1.89 7.21 12.03
CA SER A 52 -2.20 5.89 11.45
C SER A 52 -2.83 5.95 10.06
N CYS A 53 -2.92 7.15 9.46
CA CYS A 53 -3.55 7.34 8.17
C CYS A 53 -2.54 7.21 7.04
N ASN A 54 -2.92 6.54 5.94
CA ASN A 54 -2.08 6.42 4.75
C ASN A 54 -2.28 7.56 3.73
N ASP A 55 -3.18 8.50 3.98
CA ASP A 55 -3.34 9.74 3.18
C ASP A 55 -2.20 10.71 3.51
N TYR A 56 -0.99 10.36 3.11
CA TYR A 56 0.25 11.03 3.51
C TYR A 56 0.30 12.52 3.17
N LEU A 57 -0.39 12.91 2.10
CA LEU A 57 -0.47 14.31 1.66
C LEU A 57 -1.77 15.00 2.09
N ASN A 58 -2.67 14.31 2.83
CA ASN A 58 -3.99 14.81 3.24
C ASN A 58 -4.86 15.28 2.04
N LEU A 59 -4.64 14.69 0.86
CA LEU A 59 -5.30 15.11 -0.38
C LEU A 59 -6.76 14.69 -0.43
N SER A 60 -7.18 13.65 0.30
CA SER A 60 -8.60 13.23 0.32
C SER A 60 -9.54 14.31 0.84
N GLN A 61 -9.04 15.29 1.62
CA GLN A 61 -9.80 16.42 2.13
C GLN A 61 -9.48 17.74 1.42
N HIS A 62 -8.53 17.74 0.47
CA HIS A 62 -8.07 18.96 -0.19
C HIS A 62 -9.18 19.58 -1.08
N PRO A 63 -9.44 20.90 -0.99
CA PRO A 63 -10.53 21.55 -1.71
C PRO A 63 -10.50 21.31 -3.23
N ILE A 64 -9.33 21.40 -3.86
CA ILE A 64 -9.17 21.20 -5.32
C ILE A 64 -9.58 19.77 -5.70
N ILE A 65 -9.20 18.77 -4.90
CA ILE A 65 -9.50 17.37 -5.16
C ILE A 65 -11.01 17.11 -5.02
N LYS A 66 -11.64 17.67 -3.95
CA LYS A 66 -13.09 17.58 -3.76
C LYS A 66 -13.84 18.24 -4.91
N GLN A 67 -13.41 19.41 -5.37
CA GLN A 67 -14.04 20.12 -6.51
C GLN A 67 -13.94 19.30 -7.81
N ALA A 68 -12.79 18.69 -8.09
CA ALA A 68 -12.63 17.81 -9.26
C ALA A 68 -13.58 16.62 -9.21
N ALA A 69 -13.73 16.00 -8.02
CA ALA A 69 -14.67 14.89 -7.81
C ALA A 69 -16.13 15.33 -8.02
N ILE A 70 -16.55 16.48 -7.48
CA ILE A 70 -17.91 17.02 -7.63
C ILE A 70 -18.21 17.30 -9.11
N ALA A 71 -17.33 18.02 -9.80
CA ALA A 71 -17.49 18.31 -11.23
C ALA A 71 -17.62 17.05 -12.09
N ALA A 72 -16.87 15.98 -11.73
CA ALA A 72 -16.98 14.71 -12.43
C ALA A 72 -18.32 14.00 -12.15
N VAL A 73 -18.86 14.08 -10.93
CA VAL A 73 -20.20 13.56 -10.61
C VAL A 73 -21.27 14.31 -11.40
N GLU A 74 -21.21 15.64 -11.44
CA GLU A 74 -22.16 16.47 -12.19
C GLU A 74 -22.15 16.14 -13.70
N LYS A 75 -20.97 15.90 -14.27
CA LYS A 75 -20.81 15.66 -15.71
C LYS A 75 -21.06 14.22 -16.13
N TYR A 76 -20.62 13.23 -15.34
CA TYR A 76 -20.58 11.82 -15.74
C TYR A 76 -21.45 10.91 -14.86
N GLY A 77 -22.05 11.43 -13.78
CA GLY A 77 -22.82 10.65 -12.81
C GLY A 77 -21.98 10.04 -11.70
N ALA A 78 -22.67 9.36 -10.77
CA ALA A 78 -22.06 8.81 -9.54
C ALA A 78 -21.24 7.53 -9.76
N GLY A 79 -21.47 6.80 -10.84
CA GLY A 79 -20.79 5.53 -11.13
C GLY A 79 -20.62 5.28 -12.63
N SER A 80 -19.80 4.29 -12.98
CA SER A 80 -19.52 3.98 -14.39
C SER A 80 -20.53 3.04 -15.07
N GLY A 81 -21.43 2.41 -14.32
CA GLY A 81 -22.55 1.62 -14.82
C GLY A 81 -22.22 0.27 -15.45
N ALA A 82 -20.93 0.00 -15.81
CA ALA A 82 -20.49 -1.24 -16.43
C ALA A 82 -18.98 -1.46 -16.24
N SER A 83 -18.48 -2.62 -16.69
CA SER A 83 -17.04 -2.85 -16.83
C SER A 83 -16.44 -1.97 -17.93
N ARG A 84 -15.14 -1.75 -17.89
CA ARG A 84 -14.41 -0.92 -18.86
C ARG A 84 -14.53 -1.42 -20.30
N LEU A 85 -14.62 -2.73 -20.51
CA LEU A 85 -14.76 -3.32 -21.84
C LEU A 85 -16.18 -3.23 -22.43
N VAL A 86 -17.16 -2.81 -21.63
CA VAL A 86 -18.55 -2.62 -22.11
C VAL A 86 -18.80 -1.12 -22.32
N THR A 87 -19.25 -0.40 -21.29
CA THR A 87 -19.54 1.04 -21.38
C THR A 87 -18.91 1.85 -20.24
N GLY A 88 -18.21 1.22 -19.32
CA GLY A 88 -17.63 1.87 -18.13
C GLY A 88 -16.28 2.55 -18.35
N ASN A 89 -15.76 2.60 -19.59
CA ASN A 89 -14.47 3.24 -19.90
C ASN A 89 -14.68 4.67 -20.40
N HIS A 90 -14.95 5.60 -19.47
CA HIS A 90 -15.15 7.02 -19.81
C HIS A 90 -13.81 7.76 -20.04
N PRO A 91 -13.84 8.98 -20.68
CA PRO A 91 -12.63 9.67 -21.15
C PRO A 91 -11.55 9.92 -20.11
N LEU A 92 -11.91 10.13 -18.83
CA LEU A 92 -10.96 10.37 -17.74
C LEU A 92 -9.97 9.20 -17.52
N TYR A 93 -10.31 7.96 -17.94
CA TYR A 93 -9.37 6.84 -17.87
C TYR A 93 -8.14 7.05 -18.74
N ALA A 94 -8.34 7.48 -19.98
CA ALA A 94 -7.24 7.74 -20.90
C ALA A 94 -6.31 8.85 -20.37
N GLU A 95 -6.89 9.89 -19.79
CA GLU A 95 -6.14 10.99 -19.18
C GLU A 95 -5.33 10.51 -17.96
N LEU A 96 -5.95 9.78 -17.03
CA LEU A 96 -5.26 9.25 -15.85
C LEU A 96 -4.14 8.27 -16.22
N GLU A 97 -4.41 7.34 -17.15
CA GLU A 97 -3.43 6.34 -17.59
C GLU A 97 -2.24 7.00 -18.31
N ALA A 98 -2.48 8.00 -19.15
CA ALA A 98 -1.40 8.77 -19.78
C ALA A 98 -0.55 9.53 -18.74
N ARG A 99 -1.19 10.11 -17.73
CA ARG A 99 -0.50 10.81 -16.65
C ARG A 99 0.37 9.86 -15.82
N LEU A 100 -0.16 8.70 -15.43
CA LEU A 100 0.58 7.69 -14.68
C LEU A 100 1.79 7.16 -15.46
N ALA A 101 1.60 6.88 -16.74
CA ALA A 101 2.68 6.45 -17.63
C ALA A 101 3.80 7.50 -17.71
N ALA A 102 3.44 8.79 -17.84
CA ALA A 102 4.40 9.89 -17.88
C ALA A 102 5.19 10.02 -16.55
N ILE A 103 4.50 9.98 -15.41
CA ILE A 103 5.13 10.04 -14.07
C ILE A 103 6.11 8.90 -13.88
N LYS A 104 5.72 7.68 -14.28
CA LYS A 104 6.52 6.46 -14.11
C LYS A 104 7.55 6.23 -15.24
N GLN A 105 7.58 7.08 -16.26
CA GLN A 105 8.44 6.96 -17.44
C GLN A 105 8.29 5.60 -18.14
N THR A 106 7.05 5.17 -18.35
CA THR A 106 6.70 3.95 -19.09
C THR A 106 5.90 4.30 -20.33
N GLU A 107 5.77 3.33 -21.25
CA GLU A 107 5.02 3.55 -22.52
C GLU A 107 3.50 3.63 -22.31
N ALA A 108 2.98 2.90 -21.30
CA ALA A 108 1.54 2.81 -21.06
C ALA A 108 1.22 2.53 -19.60
N ALA A 109 -0.06 2.71 -19.23
CA ALA A 109 -0.60 2.33 -17.95
C ALA A 109 -2.01 1.73 -18.10
N VAL A 110 -2.44 1.02 -17.05
CA VAL A 110 -3.82 0.54 -16.91
C VAL A 110 -4.29 0.68 -15.47
N VAL A 111 -5.52 1.18 -15.27
CA VAL A 111 -6.12 1.43 -13.96
C VAL A 111 -7.10 0.32 -13.58
N PHE A 112 -6.98 -0.16 -12.33
CA PHE A 112 -7.81 -1.17 -11.69
C PHE A 112 -8.68 -0.59 -10.58
N GLY A 113 -9.66 -1.36 -10.11
CA GLY A 113 -10.55 -0.98 -9.00
C GLY A 113 -9.82 -0.76 -7.66
N SER A 114 -8.68 -1.41 -7.42
CA SER A 114 -7.84 -1.19 -6.22
C SER A 114 -6.45 -1.78 -6.44
N GLY A 115 -5.48 -1.46 -5.55
CA GLY A 115 -4.16 -2.09 -5.57
C GLY A 115 -4.22 -3.61 -5.36
N TYR A 116 -5.11 -4.10 -4.50
CA TYR A 116 -5.32 -5.54 -4.33
C TYR A 116 -5.77 -6.21 -5.64
N LEU A 117 -6.77 -5.63 -6.33
CA LEU A 117 -7.25 -6.14 -7.62
C LEU A 117 -6.19 -6.05 -8.72
N ALA A 118 -5.32 -5.04 -8.67
CA ALA A 118 -4.20 -4.93 -9.59
C ALA A 118 -3.24 -6.12 -9.42
N ASN A 119 -2.69 -6.36 -8.23
CA ASN A 119 -1.78 -7.47 -7.98
C ASN A 119 -2.42 -8.85 -8.25
N ALA A 120 -3.66 -9.04 -7.80
CA ALA A 120 -4.43 -10.27 -8.06
C ALA A 120 -4.76 -10.50 -9.53
N GLY A 121 -4.69 -9.47 -10.36
CA GLY A 121 -4.93 -9.56 -11.81
C GLY A 121 -3.66 -9.64 -12.66
N ILE A 122 -2.61 -8.90 -12.28
CA ILE A 122 -1.36 -8.79 -13.04
C ILE A 122 -0.56 -10.09 -12.99
N ILE A 123 -0.28 -10.59 -11.79
CA ILE A 123 0.61 -11.73 -11.60
C ILE A 123 0.08 -12.98 -12.31
N PRO A 124 -1.22 -13.36 -12.21
CA PRO A 124 -1.73 -14.53 -12.92
C PRO A 124 -1.78 -14.42 -14.45
N VAL A 125 -1.62 -13.22 -15.00
CA VAL A 125 -1.50 -13.02 -16.46
C VAL A 125 -0.08 -13.28 -16.93
N LEU A 126 0.90 -12.92 -16.12
CA LEU A 126 2.32 -12.98 -16.47
C LEU A 126 2.97 -14.32 -16.11
N VAL A 127 2.43 -15.02 -15.11
CA VAL A 127 3.03 -16.25 -14.54
C VAL A 127 2.05 -17.40 -14.64
N GLY A 128 2.50 -18.53 -15.17
CA GLY A 128 1.77 -19.78 -15.31
C GLY A 128 2.42 -20.94 -14.54
N ARG A 129 1.98 -22.17 -14.86
CA ARG A 129 2.41 -23.40 -14.13
C ARG A 129 3.89 -23.73 -14.28
N ASN A 130 4.51 -23.29 -15.37
CA ASN A 130 5.92 -23.55 -15.67
C ASN A 130 6.84 -22.42 -15.21
N ASP A 131 6.29 -21.45 -14.49
CA ASP A 131 7.00 -20.24 -14.10
C ASP A 131 7.20 -20.18 -12.59
N LEU A 132 8.12 -19.32 -12.15
CA LEU A 132 8.48 -19.09 -10.76
C LEU A 132 8.19 -17.64 -10.35
N VAL A 133 7.63 -17.46 -9.16
CA VAL A 133 7.58 -16.19 -8.47
C VAL A 133 8.58 -16.22 -7.31
N LEU A 134 9.53 -15.29 -7.29
CA LEU A 134 10.39 -15.03 -6.15
C LEU A 134 9.89 -13.78 -5.45
N ALA A 135 9.38 -13.93 -4.23
CA ALA A 135 8.77 -12.85 -3.46
C ALA A 135 9.62 -12.50 -2.23
N ASP A 136 9.81 -11.21 -1.96
CA ASP A 136 10.33 -10.79 -0.65
C ASP A 136 9.37 -11.26 0.45
N GLU A 137 9.90 -11.84 1.52
CA GLU A 137 9.08 -12.43 2.59
C GLU A 137 8.17 -11.42 3.31
N PHE A 138 8.51 -10.11 3.27
CA PHE A 138 7.70 -9.04 3.84
C PHE A 138 6.80 -8.34 2.82
N SER A 139 6.76 -8.82 1.59
CA SER A 139 5.84 -8.29 0.58
C SER A 139 4.39 -8.32 1.05
N HIS A 140 3.62 -7.34 0.59
CA HIS A 140 2.22 -7.21 0.96
C HIS A 140 1.40 -8.45 0.56
N ALA A 141 0.43 -8.83 1.39
CA ALA A 141 -0.41 -10.03 1.20
C ALA A 141 -1.09 -10.12 -0.18
N CYS A 142 -1.34 -9.00 -0.86
CA CYS A 142 -1.94 -9.01 -2.20
C CYS A 142 -0.98 -9.52 -3.28
N LEU A 143 0.35 -9.37 -3.12
CA LEU A 143 1.35 -9.97 -4.00
C LEU A 143 1.32 -11.50 -3.87
N PHE A 144 1.30 -12.02 -2.64
CA PHE A 144 1.13 -13.45 -2.39
C PHE A 144 -0.20 -13.98 -2.92
N ALA A 145 -1.31 -13.25 -2.74
CA ALA A 145 -2.60 -13.62 -3.30
C ALA A 145 -2.56 -13.72 -4.83
N GLY A 146 -1.95 -12.74 -5.51
CA GLY A 146 -1.73 -12.77 -6.95
C GLY A 146 -0.86 -13.95 -7.38
N ALA A 147 0.24 -14.20 -6.67
CA ALA A 147 1.13 -15.31 -6.92
C ALA A 147 0.43 -16.68 -6.77
N GLN A 148 -0.40 -16.85 -5.74
CA GLN A 148 -1.20 -18.07 -5.54
C GLN A 148 -2.24 -18.28 -6.65
N LEU A 149 -2.84 -17.22 -7.17
CA LEU A 149 -3.78 -17.28 -8.29
C LEU A 149 -3.11 -17.63 -9.62
N SER A 150 -1.80 -17.44 -9.76
CA SER A 150 -1.06 -17.69 -11.00
C SER A 150 -0.85 -19.18 -11.31
N HIS A 151 -0.97 -20.06 -10.32
CA HIS A 151 -0.57 -21.46 -10.38
C HIS A 151 0.95 -21.71 -10.57
N GLY A 152 1.78 -20.67 -10.63
CA GLY A 152 3.23 -20.75 -10.64
C GLY A 152 3.80 -21.22 -9.30
N LYS A 153 5.03 -21.68 -9.30
CA LYS A 153 5.76 -21.94 -8.05
C LYS A 153 6.05 -20.62 -7.35
N VAL A 154 5.81 -20.57 -6.04
CA VAL A 154 6.16 -19.40 -5.22
C VAL A 154 7.25 -19.79 -4.25
N VAL A 155 8.34 -19.03 -4.24
CA VAL A 155 9.45 -19.15 -3.29
C VAL A 155 9.73 -17.77 -2.71
N THR A 156 9.97 -17.68 -1.41
CA THR A 156 10.30 -16.43 -0.75
C THR A 156 11.81 -16.29 -0.54
N PHE A 157 12.32 -15.09 -0.74
CA PHE A 157 13.66 -14.72 -0.29
C PHE A 157 13.57 -13.85 0.96
N ARG A 158 14.64 -13.88 1.78
CA ARG A 158 14.70 -13.08 3.00
C ARG A 158 14.63 -11.60 2.67
N HIS A 159 13.97 -10.84 3.53
CA HIS A 159 13.70 -9.44 3.34
C HIS A 159 14.95 -8.63 2.97
N ASN A 160 14.90 -7.98 1.79
CA ASN A 160 15.97 -7.18 1.20
C ASN A 160 17.35 -7.89 1.08
N ASP A 161 17.38 -9.24 1.17
CA ASP A 161 18.62 -10.04 1.10
C ASP A 161 18.92 -10.43 -0.36
N LEU A 162 19.79 -9.64 -0.98
CA LEU A 162 20.20 -9.83 -2.38
C LEU A 162 21.04 -11.09 -2.59
N ASP A 163 21.82 -11.51 -1.59
CA ASP A 163 22.63 -12.72 -1.68
C ASP A 163 21.74 -13.96 -1.65
N HIS A 164 20.71 -13.96 -0.79
CA HIS A 164 19.71 -15.02 -0.77
C HIS A 164 18.93 -15.08 -2.08
N LEU A 165 18.52 -13.93 -2.63
CA LEU A 165 17.87 -13.89 -3.94
C LEU A 165 18.78 -14.46 -5.05
N ARG A 166 20.07 -14.08 -5.11
CA ARG A 166 21.03 -14.64 -6.08
C ARG A 166 21.18 -16.15 -5.94
N MET A 167 21.25 -16.65 -4.70
CA MET A 167 21.31 -18.09 -4.44
C MET A 167 20.08 -18.82 -5.00
N LEU A 168 18.87 -18.30 -4.73
CA LEU A 168 17.62 -18.87 -5.25
C LEU A 168 17.54 -18.80 -6.79
N MET A 169 18.01 -17.69 -7.38
CA MET A 169 18.07 -17.58 -8.84
C MET A 169 19.02 -18.62 -9.45
N ALA A 170 20.21 -18.80 -8.89
CA ALA A 170 21.18 -19.82 -9.35
C ALA A 170 20.62 -21.26 -9.21
N GLU A 171 19.86 -21.52 -8.15
CA GLU A 171 19.24 -22.83 -7.89
C GLU A 171 18.08 -23.11 -8.83
N HIS A 172 17.22 -22.11 -9.10
CA HIS A 172 15.91 -22.36 -9.70
C HIS A 172 15.78 -21.91 -11.16
N ARG A 173 16.52 -20.88 -11.62
CA ARG A 173 16.30 -20.22 -12.93
C ARG A 173 16.24 -21.21 -14.10
N GLY A 174 17.10 -22.24 -14.08
CA GLY A 174 17.19 -23.21 -15.17
C GLY A 174 16.02 -24.19 -15.30
N PHE A 175 15.12 -24.23 -14.30
CA PHE A 175 13.99 -25.16 -14.26
C PHE A 175 12.65 -24.52 -14.69
N TYR A 176 12.62 -23.20 -14.90
CA TYR A 176 11.40 -22.47 -15.21
C TYR A 176 11.53 -21.64 -16.50
N GLU A 177 10.43 -21.54 -17.23
CA GLU A 177 10.38 -20.76 -18.48
C GLU A 177 10.60 -19.28 -18.16
N HIS A 178 9.86 -18.75 -17.20
CA HIS A 178 9.95 -17.37 -16.75
C HIS A 178 10.08 -17.28 -15.23
N VAL A 179 10.73 -16.21 -14.77
CA VAL A 179 10.84 -15.89 -13.33
C VAL A 179 10.39 -14.46 -13.13
N LEU A 180 9.45 -14.27 -12.19
CA LEU A 180 8.99 -12.97 -11.74
C LEU A 180 9.47 -12.71 -10.32
N ILE A 181 10.30 -11.68 -10.13
CA ILE A 181 10.69 -11.17 -8.82
C ILE A 181 9.63 -10.13 -8.42
N VAL A 182 9.04 -10.26 -7.22
CA VAL A 182 8.06 -9.30 -6.70
C VAL A 182 8.50 -8.76 -5.35
N THR A 183 8.35 -7.45 -5.16
CA THR A 183 8.68 -6.74 -3.92
C THR A 183 7.78 -5.53 -3.72
N ASP A 184 7.61 -5.08 -2.48
CA ASP A 184 7.12 -3.72 -2.23
C ASP A 184 8.25 -2.72 -2.53
N GLY A 185 7.93 -1.58 -3.10
CA GLY A 185 8.89 -0.48 -3.28
C GLY A 185 9.18 0.26 -1.97
N VAL A 186 8.15 0.33 -1.13
CA VAL A 186 8.20 0.78 0.26
C VAL A 186 7.40 -0.21 1.10
N PHE A 187 8.03 -0.86 2.05
CA PHE A 187 7.39 -1.88 2.89
C PHE A 187 6.42 -1.27 3.90
N SER A 188 5.20 -1.76 3.88
CA SER A 188 4.08 -1.12 4.56
C SER A 188 4.17 -1.13 6.09
N MET A 189 4.89 -2.08 6.69
CA MET A 189 5.00 -2.25 8.14
C MET A 189 6.34 -1.76 8.70
N ASP A 190 7.37 -1.67 7.86
CA ASP A 190 8.73 -1.33 8.24
C ASP A 190 9.15 0.06 7.75
N GLY A 191 8.56 0.53 6.66
CA GLY A 191 8.80 1.87 6.11
C GLY A 191 10.11 2.00 5.35
N ASP A 192 10.88 0.93 5.22
CA ASP A 192 12.11 0.88 4.45
C ASP A 192 11.84 0.68 2.95
N LEU A 193 12.85 0.94 2.14
CA LEU A 193 12.79 0.81 0.69
C LEU A 193 13.44 -0.49 0.23
N ALA A 194 12.87 -1.09 -0.81
CA ALA A 194 13.54 -2.15 -1.54
C ALA A 194 14.77 -1.60 -2.29
N PRO A 195 15.87 -2.36 -2.37
CA PRO A 195 17.04 -2.02 -3.15
C PRO A 195 16.80 -2.26 -4.65
N LEU A 196 15.88 -1.46 -5.25
CA LEU A 196 15.34 -1.70 -6.60
C LEU A 196 16.40 -1.68 -7.69
N ALA A 197 17.51 -0.93 -7.51
CA ALA A 197 18.58 -0.88 -8.49
C ALA A 197 19.28 -2.24 -8.58
N GLU A 198 19.67 -2.78 -7.45
CA GLU A 198 20.36 -4.08 -7.34
C GLU A 198 19.41 -5.23 -7.68
N LEU A 199 18.13 -5.15 -7.30
CA LEU A 199 17.11 -6.12 -7.72
C LEU A 199 16.92 -6.13 -9.23
N ASN A 200 16.95 -4.96 -9.88
CA ASN A 200 16.86 -4.85 -11.33
C ASN A 200 18.12 -5.37 -12.03
N GLU A 201 19.30 -5.19 -11.45
CA GLU A 201 20.57 -5.79 -11.94
C GLU A 201 20.50 -7.31 -11.88
N ILE A 202 20.04 -7.90 -10.76
CA ILE A 202 19.84 -9.36 -10.63
C ILE A 202 18.80 -9.86 -11.65
N ALA A 203 17.67 -9.16 -11.79
CA ALA A 203 16.66 -9.53 -12.76
C ALA A 203 17.22 -9.59 -14.19
N ASN A 204 18.01 -8.59 -14.59
CA ASN A 204 18.66 -8.57 -15.90
C ASN A 204 19.73 -9.66 -16.06
N GLU A 205 20.54 -9.90 -15.03
CA GLU A 205 21.59 -10.95 -15.03
C GLU A 205 21.02 -12.33 -15.32
N PHE A 206 19.85 -12.63 -14.73
CA PHE A 206 19.22 -13.96 -14.82
C PHE A 206 18.06 -14.03 -15.82
N ASP A 207 17.85 -13.02 -16.66
CA ASP A 207 16.71 -12.94 -17.58
C ASP A 207 15.38 -13.19 -16.86
N ALA A 208 15.14 -12.41 -15.80
CA ALA A 208 13.93 -12.42 -14.99
C ALA A 208 13.22 -11.06 -15.08
N TRP A 209 11.96 -11.04 -14.69
CA TRP A 209 11.15 -9.82 -14.65
C TRP A 209 11.07 -9.30 -13.22
N LEU A 210 11.16 -7.97 -13.04
CA LEU A 210 11.00 -7.32 -11.74
C LEU A 210 9.67 -6.56 -11.71
N MET A 211 8.88 -6.81 -10.69
CA MET A 211 7.66 -6.07 -10.35
C MET A 211 7.80 -5.42 -8.98
N SER A 212 7.60 -4.11 -8.91
CA SER A 212 7.56 -3.34 -7.67
C SER A 212 6.14 -2.85 -7.38
N ASP A 213 5.65 -3.12 -6.17
CA ASP A 213 4.43 -2.50 -5.62
C ASP A 213 4.80 -1.20 -4.90
N ASP A 214 4.54 -0.09 -5.56
CA ASP A 214 4.87 1.26 -5.08
C ASP A 214 3.69 1.94 -4.37
N ALA A 215 2.82 1.16 -3.74
CA ALA A 215 1.62 1.68 -3.07
C ALA A 215 1.92 2.72 -1.99
N HIS A 216 3.06 2.63 -1.32
CA HIS A 216 3.50 3.56 -0.28
C HIS A 216 4.54 4.58 -0.76
N GLY A 217 5.02 4.48 -2.02
CA GLY A 217 6.05 5.37 -2.56
C GLY A 217 5.50 6.50 -3.43
N LEU A 218 4.48 6.20 -4.29
CA LEU A 218 3.88 7.23 -5.15
C LEU A 218 3.37 8.40 -4.31
N GLY A 219 3.71 9.62 -4.72
CA GLY A 219 3.33 10.87 -4.07
C GLY A 219 4.30 11.35 -3.00
N VAL A 220 5.18 10.50 -2.43
CA VAL A 220 6.00 10.86 -1.26
C VAL A 220 7.48 10.46 -1.33
N VAL A 221 7.84 9.49 -2.17
CA VAL A 221 9.24 9.06 -2.38
C VAL A 221 9.68 9.45 -3.79
N GLY A 222 10.98 9.62 -4.01
CA GLY A 222 11.54 9.92 -5.34
C GLY A 222 10.97 11.19 -5.96
N GLY A 223 10.84 12.26 -5.20
CA GLY A 223 10.24 13.53 -5.65
C GLY A 223 8.74 13.40 -5.98
N GLY A 224 8.03 12.51 -5.31
CA GLY A 224 6.61 12.21 -5.55
C GLY A 224 6.35 11.19 -6.65
N ARG A 225 7.39 10.71 -7.35
CA ARG A 225 7.29 9.78 -8.48
C ARG A 225 7.35 8.31 -8.04
N GLY A 226 7.72 8.05 -6.79
CA GLY A 226 7.78 6.73 -6.17
C GLY A 226 9.18 6.14 -6.04
N SER A 227 9.23 4.90 -5.55
CA SER A 227 10.46 4.20 -5.15
C SER A 227 11.45 3.98 -6.30
N SER A 228 10.97 3.77 -7.53
CA SER A 228 11.83 3.65 -8.74
C SER A 228 12.57 4.94 -9.11
N PHE A 229 12.30 6.04 -8.39
CA PHE A 229 13.00 7.33 -8.51
C PHE A 229 13.73 7.73 -7.22
N ALA A 230 13.86 6.84 -6.25
CA ALA A 230 14.66 7.09 -5.05
C ALA A 230 16.13 7.33 -5.42
N GLY A 231 16.84 8.15 -4.60
CA GLY A 231 18.26 8.47 -4.85
C GLY A 231 18.50 9.36 -6.07
N ASN A 232 17.51 10.14 -6.52
CA ASN A 232 17.60 11.10 -7.65
C ASN A 232 17.97 10.47 -9.01
N ARG A 233 17.74 9.19 -9.21
CA ARG A 233 17.89 8.50 -10.50
C ARG A 233 16.67 7.65 -10.81
N HIS A 234 16.35 7.47 -12.08
CA HIS A 234 15.34 6.53 -12.53
C HIS A 234 15.93 5.12 -12.60
N ILE A 235 15.27 4.18 -11.92
CA ILE A 235 15.53 2.74 -12.02
C ILE A 235 14.47 2.17 -12.95
N PRO A 236 14.86 1.54 -14.09
CA PRO A 236 13.92 1.09 -15.11
C PRO A 236 13.25 -0.23 -14.71
N VAL A 237 12.42 -0.19 -13.65
CA VAL A 237 11.61 -1.33 -13.24
C VAL A 237 10.55 -1.59 -14.31
N PRO A 238 10.50 -2.80 -14.93
CA PRO A 238 9.60 -3.06 -16.05
C PRO A 238 8.12 -3.10 -15.67
N LEU A 239 7.79 -3.48 -14.43
CA LEU A 239 6.42 -3.59 -13.94
C LEU A 239 6.27 -2.73 -12.67
N GLN A 240 5.78 -1.51 -12.84
CA GLN A 240 5.58 -0.56 -11.74
C GLN A 240 4.09 -0.51 -11.37
N MET A 241 3.72 -1.28 -10.36
CA MET A 241 2.38 -1.27 -9.79
C MET A 241 2.29 -0.25 -8.66
N GLY A 242 1.09 0.25 -8.37
CA GLY A 242 0.84 1.12 -7.22
C GLY A 242 -0.65 1.36 -6.97
N THR A 243 -0.95 2.25 -6.03
CA THR A 243 -2.33 2.59 -5.66
C THR A 243 -2.58 4.10 -5.66
N LEU A 244 -3.83 4.47 -5.90
CA LEU A 244 -4.34 5.83 -5.83
C LEU A 244 -5.01 6.14 -4.47
N SER A 245 -5.05 5.14 -3.56
CA SER A 245 -5.81 5.22 -2.31
C SER A 245 -5.02 5.65 -1.08
N LYS A 246 -3.76 6.04 -1.25
CA LYS A 246 -2.88 6.49 -0.16
C LYS A 246 -2.49 7.96 -0.35
N ALA A 247 -1.25 8.29 -0.69
CA ALA A 247 -0.81 9.68 -0.85
C ALA A 247 -1.64 10.47 -1.88
N VAL A 248 -2.17 9.82 -2.92
CA VAL A 248 -3.05 10.46 -3.93
C VAL A 248 -4.43 10.81 -3.33
N GLY A 249 -4.83 10.20 -2.22
CA GLY A 249 -6.06 10.56 -1.49
C GLY A 249 -7.38 10.18 -2.19
N ALA A 250 -7.33 9.30 -3.22
CA ALA A 250 -8.50 8.88 -4.00
C ALA A 250 -8.75 7.36 -3.85
N TYR A 251 -9.08 6.66 -4.93
CA TYR A 251 -9.30 5.21 -4.93
C TYR A 251 -8.92 4.59 -6.28
N GLY A 252 -8.26 3.44 -6.24
CA GLY A 252 -7.85 2.69 -7.40
C GLY A 252 -6.47 2.05 -7.25
N GLY A 253 -6.12 1.18 -8.20
CA GLY A 253 -4.78 0.66 -8.40
C GLY A 253 -4.35 0.88 -9.85
N TYR A 254 -3.06 0.73 -10.14
CA TYR A 254 -2.56 0.85 -11.50
C TYR A 254 -1.37 -0.07 -11.76
N LEU A 255 -1.10 -0.34 -13.02
CA LEU A 255 0.16 -0.86 -13.52
C LEU A 255 0.68 0.08 -14.61
N CYS A 256 1.97 0.42 -14.53
CA CYS A 256 2.72 1.09 -15.58
C CYS A 256 3.78 0.13 -16.13
N ALA A 257 3.84 -0.05 -17.44
CA ALA A 257 4.76 -0.95 -18.13
C ALA A 257 4.88 -0.58 -19.62
N SER A 258 5.54 -1.45 -20.41
CA SER A 258 5.57 -1.32 -21.88
C SER A 258 4.18 -1.50 -22.47
N ALA A 259 3.94 -0.92 -23.64
CA ALA A 259 2.65 -0.98 -24.32
C ALA A 259 2.16 -2.42 -24.60
N PRO A 260 3.00 -3.37 -25.06
CA PRO A 260 2.58 -4.76 -25.23
C PRO A 260 2.15 -5.45 -23.93
N VAL A 261 2.84 -5.17 -22.80
CA VAL A 261 2.47 -5.72 -21.49
C VAL A 261 1.12 -5.17 -21.05
N ILE A 262 0.90 -3.87 -21.15
CA ILE A 262 -0.38 -3.25 -20.80
C ILE A 262 -1.52 -3.76 -21.67
N ASP A 263 -1.28 -3.97 -22.96
CA ASP A 263 -2.30 -4.55 -23.86
C ASP A 263 -2.64 -5.99 -23.46
N LEU A 264 -1.64 -6.83 -23.15
CA LEU A 264 -1.85 -8.18 -22.63
C LEU A 264 -2.67 -8.16 -21.33
N ILE A 265 -2.34 -7.28 -20.39
CA ILE A 265 -3.07 -7.14 -19.14
C ILE A 265 -4.53 -6.74 -19.36
N ARG A 266 -4.79 -5.78 -20.25
CA ARG A 266 -6.17 -5.37 -20.62
C ARG A 266 -7.00 -6.52 -21.15
N ASN A 267 -6.38 -7.44 -21.89
CA ASN A 267 -7.05 -8.57 -22.52
C ASN A 267 -7.16 -9.83 -21.65
N ARG A 268 -6.37 -9.95 -20.55
CA ARG A 268 -6.28 -11.19 -19.78
C ARG A 268 -6.55 -11.05 -18.28
N ALA A 269 -6.39 -9.85 -17.71
CA ALA A 269 -6.57 -9.65 -16.27
C ALA A 269 -8.06 -9.74 -15.88
N ARG A 270 -8.43 -10.85 -15.24
CA ARG A 270 -9.83 -11.12 -14.86
C ARG A 270 -10.40 -10.07 -13.92
N THR A 271 -9.56 -9.52 -13.03
CA THR A 271 -9.94 -8.46 -12.08
C THR A 271 -10.20 -7.11 -12.75
N LEU A 272 -9.77 -6.92 -13.99
CA LEU A 272 -10.09 -5.78 -14.83
C LEU A 272 -11.34 -6.06 -15.69
N ILE A 273 -11.34 -7.21 -16.37
CA ILE A 273 -12.36 -7.57 -17.35
C ILE A 273 -13.74 -7.69 -16.71
N TYR A 274 -13.81 -8.35 -15.53
CA TYR A 274 -15.07 -8.71 -14.88
C TYR A 274 -15.42 -7.77 -13.71
N SER A 275 -14.74 -6.63 -13.58
CA SER A 275 -15.04 -5.61 -12.58
C SER A 275 -15.70 -4.40 -13.22
N THR A 276 -16.68 -3.83 -12.54
CA THR A 276 -17.23 -2.52 -12.89
C THR A 276 -16.12 -1.46 -12.81
N GLY A 277 -16.13 -0.51 -13.73
CA GLY A 277 -15.18 0.60 -13.73
C GLY A 277 -15.28 1.49 -12.49
N LEU A 278 -14.22 2.22 -12.18
CA LEU A 278 -14.21 3.20 -11.09
C LEU A 278 -15.23 4.32 -11.32
N PRO A 279 -15.81 4.86 -10.25
CA PRO A 279 -16.61 6.09 -10.35
C PRO A 279 -15.80 7.23 -10.98
N PRO A 280 -16.40 8.03 -11.86
CA PRO A 280 -15.75 9.18 -12.49
C PRO A 280 -15.12 10.15 -11.48
N SER A 281 -15.75 10.32 -10.33
CA SER A 281 -15.25 11.14 -9.22
C SER A 281 -13.89 10.69 -8.70
N SER A 282 -13.67 9.37 -8.54
CA SER A 282 -12.40 8.84 -8.07
C SER A 282 -11.27 9.07 -9.07
N ILE A 283 -11.57 9.01 -10.36
CA ILE A 283 -10.58 9.22 -11.43
C ILE A 283 -10.23 10.70 -11.54
N ALA A 284 -11.23 11.60 -11.55
CA ALA A 284 -10.99 13.03 -11.57
C ALA A 284 -10.22 13.52 -10.34
N ALA A 285 -10.56 13.00 -9.15
CA ALA A 285 -9.81 13.25 -7.93
C ALA A 285 -8.33 12.82 -8.06
N SER A 286 -8.09 11.64 -8.63
CA SER A 286 -6.72 11.13 -8.84
C SER A 286 -5.92 12.02 -9.79
N ILE A 287 -6.51 12.45 -10.90
CA ILE A 287 -5.87 13.36 -11.87
C ILE A 287 -5.49 14.67 -11.17
N ALA A 288 -6.43 15.31 -10.48
CA ALA A 288 -6.19 16.57 -9.78
C ALA A 288 -5.12 16.43 -8.68
N ALA A 289 -5.08 15.28 -7.99
CA ALA A 289 -4.08 15.00 -6.98
C ALA A 289 -2.67 14.82 -7.58
N LEU A 290 -2.55 14.08 -8.68
CA LEU A 290 -1.26 13.91 -9.38
C LEU A 290 -0.75 15.27 -9.91
N ASP A 291 -1.65 16.14 -10.43
CA ASP A 291 -1.29 17.49 -10.83
C ASP A 291 -0.74 18.32 -9.67
N LEU A 292 -1.35 18.23 -8.50
CA LEU A 292 -0.89 18.94 -7.32
C LEU A 292 0.47 18.43 -6.85
N ILE A 293 0.66 17.12 -6.78
CA ILE A 293 1.93 16.49 -6.39
C ILE A 293 3.07 16.95 -7.32
N GLU A 294 2.82 17.01 -8.62
CA GLU A 294 3.81 17.42 -9.63
C GLU A 294 4.16 18.90 -9.54
N ARG A 295 3.16 19.78 -9.26
CA ARG A 295 3.36 21.21 -9.13
C ARG A 295 4.00 21.64 -7.81
N GLU A 296 3.82 20.84 -6.75
CA GLU A 296 4.26 21.18 -5.40
C GLU A 296 5.20 20.10 -4.81
N PRO A 297 6.38 19.89 -5.41
CA PRO A 297 7.32 18.86 -4.95
C PRO A 297 7.80 19.07 -3.50
N GLY A 298 7.84 20.33 -3.04
CA GLY A 298 8.14 20.65 -1.65
C GLY A 298 7.08 20.11 -0.68
N TYR A 299 5.81 20.17 -1.06
CA TYR A 299 4.71 19.60 -0.27
C TYR A 299 4.77 18.06 -0.25
N ALA A 300 5.06 17.44 -1.38
CA ALA A 300 5.24 16.00 -1.49
C ALA A 300 6.39 15.45 -0.62
N ALA A 301 7.41 16.25 -0.34
CA ALA A 301 8.54 15.87 0.50
C ALA A 301 8.27 15.95 2.02
N LEU A 302 7.26 16.72 2.46
CA LEU A 302 6.99 16.97 3.88
C LEU A 302 6.79 15.69 4.71
N PRO A 303 6.02 14.67 4.27
CA PRO A 303 5.78 13.49 5.10
C PRO A 303 7.07 12.76 5.49
N VAL A 304 8.00 12.61 4.55
CA VAL A 304 9.30 11.97 4.79
C VAL A 304 10.19 12.84 5.69
N GLN A 305 10.20 14.16 5.47
CA GLN A 305 10.95 15.09 6.31
C GLN A 305 10.46 15.03 7.77
N LYS A 306 9.16 14.99 7.99
CA LYS A 306 8.54 14.87 9.32
C LYS A 306 8.84 13.51 9.97
N ALA A 307 8.78 12.42 9.21
CA ALA A 307 9.18 11.09 9.67
C ALA A 307 10.65 11.07 10.12
N LYS A 308 11.55 11.68 9.35
CA LYS A 308 12.98 11.81 9.71
C LYS A 308 13.19 12.66 10.96
N ALA A 309 12.47 13.77 11.11
CA ALA A 309 12.55 14.60 12.30
C ALA A 309 12.11 13.85 13.56
N PHE A 310 10.98 13.12 13.48
CA PHE A 310 10.50 12.24 14.54
C PHE A 310 11.54 11.15 14.89
N ALA A 311 12.00 10.38 13.90
CA ALA A 311 12.93 9.27 14.12
C ALA A 311 14.22 9.75 14.81
N ARG A 312 14.80 10.87 14.35
CA ARG A 312 15.99 11.47 14.95
C ARG A 312 15.77 11.85 16.41
N ARG A 313 14.63 12.51 16.74
CA ARG A 313 14.33 12.94 18.09
C ARG A 313 14.01 11.78 19.04
N ALA A 314 13.40 10.72 18.52
CA ALA A 314 13.07 9.51 19.24
C ALA A 314 14.24 8.50 19.35
N ASN A 315 15.43 8.82 18.84
CA ASN A 315 16.60 7.94 18.78
C ASN A 315 16.33 6.61 18.03
N LEU A 316 15.53 6.68 16.96
CA LEU A 316 15.23 5.57 16.07
C LEU A 316 16.10 5.61 14.79
N PRO A 317 16.22 4.51 14.05
CA PRO A 317 16.85 4.50 12.74
C PRO A 317 16.25 5.55 11.80
N GLU A 318 17.05 6.07 10.86
CA GLU A 318 16.60 7.11 9.94
C GLU A 318 15.43 6.61 9.08
N ALA A 319 14.33 7.36 9.06
CA ALA A 319 13.17 7.04 8.25
C ALA A 319 13.47 7.19 6.76
N GLN A 320 13.05 6.22 5.96
CA GLN A 320 13.21 6.23 4.50
C GLN A 320 11.90 6.61 3.78
N SER A 321 10.79 6.52 4.48
CA SER A 321 9.44 6.82 3.98
C SER A 321 8.60 7.54 5.06
N PRO A 322 7.34 7.89 4.80
CA PRO A 322 6.43 8.42 5.82
C PRO A 322 6.08 7.47 6.95
N ILE A 323 6.55 6.23 6.92
CA ILE A 323 6.22 5.18 7.89
C ILE A 323 7.41 4.99 8.82
N VAL A 324 7.16 5.02 10.13
CA VAL A 324 8.17 4.75 11.16
C VAL A 324 7.64 3.68 12.11
N PRO A 325 8.24 2.48 12.13
CA PRO A 325 7.92 1.47 13.12
C PRO A 325 8.60 1.78 14.47
N VAL A 326 7.85 1.68 15.55
CA VAL A 326 8.38 1.66 16.90
C VAL A 326 8.23 0.22 17.43
N ILE A 327 9.28 -0.57 17.26
CA ILE A 327 9.27 -2.00 17.60
C ILE A 327 9.31 -2.12 19.13
N ILE A 328 8.33 -2.83 19.70
CA ILE A 328 8.19 -3.08 21.15
C ILE A 328 8.44 -4.57 21.45
N GLY A 329 8.08 -5.44 20.51
CA GLY A 329 8.28 -6.89 20.63
C GLY A 329 7.04 -7.60 21.13
N GLU A 330 6.62 -7.35 22.37
CA GLU A 330 5.50 -8.02 23.01
C GLU A 330 4.14 -7.39 22.62
N GLU A 331 3.14 -8.24 22.39
CA GLU A 331 1.83 -7.83 21.88
C GLU A 331 1.07 -6.96 22.88
N GLU A 332 1.01 -7.39 24.17
CA GLU A 332 0.28 -6.66 25.20
C GLU A 332 0.98 -5.32 25.55
N ALA A 333 2.31 -5.30 25.56
CA ALA A 333 3.06 -4.05 25.72
C ALA A 333 2.77 -3.08 24.57
N THR A 334 2.67 -3.58 23.33
CA THR A 334 2.33 -2.76 22.15
C THR A 334 0.91 -2.20 22.24
N LEU A 335 -0.05 -2.99 22.69
CA LEU A 335 -1.42 -2.52 22.92
C LEU A 335 -1.48 -1.47 24.04
N SER A 336 -0.71 -1.67 25.12
CA SER A 336 -0.63 -0.70 26.23
C SER A 336 -0.01 0.61 25.79
N ALA A 337 1.04 0.57 24.96
CA ALA A 337 1.66 1.76 24.37
C ALA A 337 0.66 2.51 23.45
N SER A 338 -0.12 1.79 22.63
CA SER A 338 -1.16 2.41 21.80
C SER A 338 -2.24 3.10 22.65
N ARG A 339 -2.68 2.48 23.76
CA ARG A 339 -3.64 3.10 24.71
C ARG A 339 -3.05 4.34 25.37
N MET A 340 -1.79 4.25 25.84
CA MET A 340 -1.08 5.40 26.43
C MET A 340 -1.03 6.58 25.46
N LEU A 341 -0.70 6.35 24.19
CA LEU A 341 -0.68 7.41 23.18
C LEU A 341 -2.09 7.98 22.94
N ALA A 342 -3.13 7.14 22.99
CA ALA A 342 -4.50 7.62 22.87
C ALA A 342 -4.88 8.51 24.08
N ASP A 343 -4.41 8.21 25.29
CA ASP A 343 -4.61 9.06 26.47
C ASP A 343 -3.87 10.41 26.38
N GLU A 344 -2.76 10.45 25.65
CA GLU A 344 -2.02 11.68 25.31
C GLU A 344 -2.61 12.42 24.07
N GLY A 345 -3.71 11.91 23.48
CA GLY A 345 -4.41 12.53 22.34
C GLY A 345 -3.92 12.07 20.95
N TYR A 346 -3.15 10.98 20.88
CA TYR A 346 -2.60 10.47 19.62
C TYR A 346 -3.14 9.08 19.26
N LEU A 347 -3.62 8.92 18.04
CA LEU A 347 -4.03 7.61 17.50
C LEU A 347 -2.84 6.95 16.79
N ALA A 348 -2.30 5.89 17.38
CA ALA A 348 -1.21 5.07 16.84
C ALA A 348 -1.65 3.60 16.74
N ALA A 349 -1.52 2.99 15.57
CA ALA A 349 -1.92 1.60 15.34
C ALA A 349 -0.91 0.63 15.95
N ALA A 350 -1.40 -0.28 16.82
CA ALA A 350 -0.65 -1.43 17.30
C ALA A 350 -0.72 -2.57 16.26
N ILE A 351 0.40 -2.88 15.64
CA ILE A 351 0.55 -3.98 14.67
C ILE A 351 1.13 -5.20 15.38
N ARG A 352 0.49 -6.34 15.19
CA ARG A 352 0.80 -7.59 15.88
C ARG A 352 0.82 -8.76 14.88
N PRO A 353 1.38 -9.91 15.25
CA PRO A 353 1.23 -11.13 14.48
C PRO A 353 -0.24 -11.44 14.14
N PRO A 354 -0.56 -12.05 12.99
CA PRO A 354 0.37 -12.52 11.95
C PRO A 354 0.76 -11.44 10.92
N THR A 355 0.41 -10.17 11.13
CA THR A 355 0.73 -9.07 10.19
C THR A 355 2.24 -8.79 10.16
N VAL A 356 2.91 -9.01 11.27
CA VAL A 356 4.36 -8.95 11.46
C VAL A 356 4.83 -10.22 12.15
N PRO A 357 6.13 -10.59 12.08
CA PRO A 357 6.65 -11.78 12.75
C PRO A 357 6.43 -11.76 14.27
N ALA A 358 6.37 -12.95 14.89
CA ALA A 358 6.28 -13.08 16.35
C ALA A 358 7.48 -12.41 17.03
N GLY A 359 7.23 -11.73 18.16
CA GLY A 359 8.26 -10.99 18.88
C GLY A 359 8.65 -9.65 18.24
N THR A 360 7.93 -9.19 17.23
CA THR A 360 8.19 -7.91 16.53
C THR A 360 6.96 -7.00 16.49
N ALA A 361 6.04 -7.16 17.44
CA ALA A 361 4.89 -6.26 17.55
C ALA A 361 5.36 -4.82 17.72
N ARG A 362 4.65 -3.88 17.10
CA ARG A 362 5.10 -2.50 16.96
C ARG A 362 3.94 -1.50 16.91
N LEU A 363 4.22 -0.26 17.28
CA LEU A 363 3.41 0.85 16.84
C LEU A 363 3.84 1.23 15.43
N ARG A 364 2.91 1.29 14.50
CA ARG A 364 3.17 1.78 13.14
C ARG A 364 2.72 3.23 13.05
N LEU A 365 3.67 4.14 13.12
CA LEU A 365 3.41 5.56 12.99
C LEU A 365 3.51 6.00 11.52
N THR A 366 2.59 6.85 11.10
CA THR A 366 2.60 7.45 9.76
C THR A 366 2.57 8.96 9.85
N PHE A 367 3.41 9.59 9.07
CA PHE A 367 3.54 11.04 9.04
C PHE A 367 2.89 11.59 7.78
N THR A 368 2.16 12.70 7.95
CA THR A 368 1.48 13.38 6.84
C THR A 368 2.00 14.80 6.68
N ALA A 369 1.73 15.42 5.54
CA ALA A 369 2.17 16.78 5.24
C ALA A 369 1.65 17.80 6.27
N GLN A 370 0.46 17.56 6.84
CA GLN A 370 -0.21 18.51 7.74
C GLN A 370 0.07 18.30 9.23
N HIS A 371 0.80 17.25 9.65
CA HIS A 371 1.15 17.13 11.07
C HIS A 371 1.96 18.33 11.55
N PRO A 372 1.55 19.05 12.63
CA PRO A 372 2.33 20.15 13.18
C PRO A 372 3.63 19.66 13.80
N ASP A 373 4.72 20.42 13.63
CA ASP A 373 6.05 20.01 14.11
C ASP A 373 6.09 19.89 15.64
N GLU A 374 5.37 20.75 16.37
CA GLU A 374 5.23 20.68 17.84
C GLU A 374 4.64 19.34 18.34
N HIS A 375 3.65 18.80 17.61
CA HIS A 375 3.07 17.50 17.94
C HIS A 375 3.99 16.34 17.57
N ILE A 376 4.78 16.48 16.51
CA ILE A 376 5.79 15.48 16.14
C ILE A 376 6.87 15.41 17.22
N GLU A 377 7.35 16.55 17.69
CA GLU A 377 8.34 16.65 18.75
C GLU A 377 7.82 16.06 20.07
N ARG A 378 6.60 16.42 20.49
CA ARG A 378 5.98 15.87 21.69
C ARG A 378 5.78 14.36 21.60
N LEU A 379 5.30 13.86 20.46
CA LEU A 379 5.14 12.42 20.24
C LEU A 379 6.49 11.70 20.32
N ALA A 380 7.54 12.26 19.74
CA ALA A 380 8.88 11.68 19.78
C ALA A 380 9.42 11.60 21.23
N ASP A 381 9.23 12.65 22.03
CA ASP A 381 9.63 12.65 23.44
C ASP A 381 8.85 11.59 24.24
N ILE A 382 7.53 11.46 24.03
CA ILE A 382 6.73 10.41 24.68
C ILE A 382 7.23 9.02 24.29
N VAL A 383 7.49 8.78 23.01
CA VAL A 383 7.98 7.49 22.53
C VAL A 383 9.35 7.16 23.14
N ARG A 384 10.29 8.11 23.11
CA ARG A 384 11.63 7.94 23.67
C ARG A 384 11.60 7.71 25.17
N ASP A 385 10.86 8.55 25.92
CA ASP A 385 10.97 8.65 27.37
C ASP A 385 10.00 7.72 28.14
N LYS A 386 8.92 7.23 27.48
CA LYS A 386 7.90 6.40 28.14
C LYS A 386 7.69 5.02 27.49
N ILE A 387 8.08 4.84 26.21
CA ILE A 387 7.81 3.59 25.47
C ILE A 387 9.10 2.80 25.23
N LEU A 388 10.18 3.47 24.84
CA LEU A 388 11.47 2.85 24.52
C LEU A 388 12.43 2.80 25.73
N VAL A 389 11.97 3.08 26.93
CA VAL A 389 12.78 3.01 28.16
C VAL A 389 13.05 1.54 28.48
N HIS A 390 14.24 1.07 28.09
CA HIS A 390 14.82 -0.23 28.52
C HIS A 390 16.28 -0.06 28.89
#